data_4dcfb5b687fb5e86eab529614b0ee6da
#
_entry.id   4dcfb5b687fb5e86eab529614b0ee6da
#
_cell.length_a   1.000
_cell.length_b   1.000
_cell.length_c   1.000
_cell.angle_alpha   90.00
_cell.angle_beta   90.00
_cell.angle_gamma   90.00
#
_symmetry.space_group_name_H-M   'P 1'
#
loop_
_entity.id
_entity.type
_entity.pdbx_description
1 polymer ?
#
loop_
_entity_poly.entity_id
_entity_poly.type
_entity_poly.pdbx_seq_one_letter_code
_entity_poly.pdbx_strand_id
1 'polypeptide(L)'
;MKMDFGCQVTGYLCNVEFDSDWNCLKGKVYWDARCRFACGAWVRTSVIRAVEEHSSGTFELVRTYSGSCYVICSWRDEEEAQACASHLHQ
;
A
#
# COMPACT_ATOMS: atom_id res chain seq x y z
N MET A 1 -13.10 1.34 16.75
CA MET A 1 -12.07 2.30 17.15
C MET A 1 -11.35 2.83 15.95
N LYS A 2 -11.25 4.13 15.83
CA LYS A 2 -10.53 4.76 14.72
C LYS A 2 -9.03 4.72 15.01
N MET A 3 -8.26 4.15 14.10
CA MET A 3 -6.81 4.29 14.13
C MET A 3 -6.43 5.57 13.40
N ASP A 4 -5.55 6.36 14.01
CA ASP A 4 -5.03 7.57 13.38
C ASP A 4 -3.72 7.21 12.67
N PHE A 5 -3.75 7.28 11.34
CA PHE A 5 -2.57 7.00 10.53
C PHE A 5 -1.82 8.26 10.11
N GLY A 6 -2.22 9.44 10.60
CA GLY A 6 -1.63 10.70 10.19
C GLY A 6 -2.00 11.14 8.79
N CYS A 7 -2.89 10.43 8.12
CA CYS A 7 -3.40 10.75 6.79
C CYS A 7 -4.74 10.06 6.59
N GLN A 8 -5.48 10.53 5.60
CA GLN A 8 -6.72 9.87 5.24
C GLN A 8 -6.42 8.61 4.42
N VAL A 9 -6.81 7.45 4.96
CA VAL A 9 -6.56 6.17 4.32
C VAL A 9 -7.49 5.99 3.11
N THR A 10 -6.91 5.71 1.95
CA THR A 10 -7.67 5.42 0.73
C THR A 10 -8.23 4.01 0.74
N GLY A 11 -7.47 3.05 1.24
CA GLY A 11 -7.88 1.66 1.30
C GLY A 11 -6.82 0.80 1.96
N TYR A 12 -7.13 -0.49 2.09
CA TYR A 12 -6.26 -1.50 2.69
C TYR A 12 -5.89 -2.51 1.62
N LEU A 13 -4.61 -2.85 1.52
CA LEU A 13 -4.11 -3.79 0.50
C LEU A 13 -3.58 -5.07 1.15
N CYS A 14 -3.97 -6.20 0.59
CA CYS A 14 -3.52 -7.53 1.01
C CYS A 14 -2.88 -8.26 -0.17
N ASN A 15 -1.99 -9.21 0.14
CA ASN A 15 -1.26 -10.00 -0.86
C ASN A 15 -0.53 -9.11 -1.87
N VAL A 16 0.14 -8.10 -1.37
CA VAL A 16 0.71 -7.04 -2.20
C VAL A 16 1.96 -7.52 -2.93
N GLU A 17 2.03 -7.19 -4.21
CA GLU A 17 3.20 -7.39 -5.07
C GLU A 17 3.78 -6.02 -5.46
N PHE A 18 5.09 -5.93 -5.48
CA PHE A 18 5.78 -4.72 -5.94
C PHE A 18 6.17 -4.87 -7.40
N ASP A 19 5.78 -3.90 -8.21
CA ASP A 19 6.17 -3.82 -9.62
C ASP A 19 7.28 -2.79 -9.77
N SER A 20 8.51 -3.25 -9.95
CA SER A 20 9.68 -2.37 -10.04
C SER A 20 9.74 -1.61 -11.37
N ASP A 21 9.13 -2.14 -12.43
CA ASP A 21 9.13 -1.48 -13.74
C ASP A 21 8.28 -0.22 -13.73
N TRP A 22 7.15 -0.26 -13.01
CA TRP A 22 6.20 0.84 -12.95
C TRP A 22 6.23 1.57 -11.62
N ASN A 23 7.04 1.10 -10.67
CA ASN A 23 7.15 1.65 -9.32
C ASN A 23 5.77 1.80 -8.66
N CYS A 24 5.00 0.72 -8.69
CA CYS A 24 3.65 0.69 -8.13
C CYS A 24 3.42 -0.63 -7.40
N LEU A 25 2.29 -0.72 -6.72
CA LEU A 25 1.87 -1.93 -6.03
C LEU A 25 0.64 -2.52 -6.70
N LYS A 26 0.52 -3.85 -6.62
CA LYS A 26 -0.66 -4.61 -7.00
C LYS A 26 -1.11 -5.42 -5.80
N GLY A 27 -2.39 -5.47 -5.56
CA GLY A 27 -2.92 -6.25 -4.44
C GLY A 27 -4.42 -6.24 -4.40
N LYS A 28 -4.96 -6.97 -3.44
CA LYS A 28 -6.41 -6.99 -3.20
C LYS A 28 -6.77 -5.84 -2.28
N VAL A 29 -7.70 -5.00 -2.72
CA VAL A 29 -8.13 -3.83 -1.97
C VAL A 29 -9.33 -4.16 -1.09
N TYR A 30 -9.34 -3.59 0.10
CA TYR A 30 -10.46 -3.70 1.05
C TYR A 30 -10.78 -2.30 1.55
N TRP A 31 -12.09 -2.06 1.74
CA TRP A 31 -12.59 -0.81 2.29
C TRP A 31 -12.05 0.43 1.58
N ASP A 32 -12.19 0.44 0.24
CA ASP A 32 -11.82 1.61 -0.56
C ASP A 32 -12.69 2.80 -0.15
N ALA A 33 -12.07 3.84 0.40
CA ALA A 33 -12.77 5.01 0.92
C ALA A 33 -13.53 5.78 -0.17
N ARG A 34 -13.10 5.63 -1.43
CA ARG A 34 -13.73 6.28 -2.58
C ARG A 34 -14.80 5.39 -3.23
N CYS A 35 -15.03 4.21 -2.68
CA CYS A 35 -16.02 3.24 -3.16
C CYS A 35 -15.87 2.89 -4.65
N ARG A 36 -14.64 2.92 -5.17
CA ARG A 36 -14.36 2.61 -6.57
C ARG A 36 -14.31 1.12 -6.84
N PHE A 37 -13.93 0.34 -5.82
CA PHE A 37 -13.66 -1.09 -5.95
C PHE A 37 -14.39 -1.87 -4.87
N ALA A 38 -14.90 -3.04 -5.23
CA ALA A 38 -15.45 -3.97 -4.25
C ALA A 38 -14.33 -4.56 -3.39
N CYS A 39 -14.64 -4.92 -2.15
CA CYS A 39 -13.69 -5.57 -1.26
C CYS A 39 -13.16 -6.86 -1.90
N GLY A 40 -11.85 -7.01 -1.90
CA GLY A 40 -11.18 -8.16 -2.50
C GLY A 40 -10.86 -8.01 -3.99
N ALA A 41 -11.21 -6.88 -4.61
CA ALA A 41 -10.86 -6.64 -6.00
C ALA A 41 -9.35 -6.47 -6.16
N TRP A 42 -8.80 -7.02 -7.23
CA TRP A 42 -7.39 -6.88 -7.54
C TRP A 42 -7.15 -5.52 -8.21
N VAL A 43 -6.27 -4.71 -7.65
CA VAL A 43 -6.02 -3.35 -8.12
C VAL A 43 -4.53 -3.09 -8.27
N ARG A 44 -4.20 -2.08 -9.05
CA ARG A 44 -2.85 -1.51 -9.16
C ARG A 44 -2.90 -0.07 -8.67
N THR A 45 -1.92 0.29 -7.82
CA THR A 45 -1.81 1.68 -7.35
C THR A 45 -1.16 2.55 -8.43
N SER A 46 -1.24 3.86 -8.25
CA SER A 46 -0.38 4.78 -9.01
C SER A 46 1.05 4.69 -8.47
N VAL A 47 1.95 5.47 -9.07
CA VAL A 47 3.38 5.45 -8.73
C VAL A 47 3.58 5.75 -7.24
N ILE A 48 4.39 4.94 -6.58
CA ILE A 48 4.70 5.09 -5.16
C ILE A 48 5.58 6.31 -4.94
N ARG A 49 5.17 7.14 -3.99
CA ARG A 49 5.97 8.27 -3.53
C ARG A 49 6.81 7.91 -2.31
N ALA A 50 6.21 7.22 -1.35
CA ALA A 50 6.88 6.86 -0.10
C ALA A 50 6.22 5.66 0.54
N VAL A 51 7.02 4.89 1.28
CA VAL A 51 6.53 3.83 2.16
C VAL A 51 6.96 4.21 3.57
N GLU A 52 6.00 4.27 4.48
CA GLU A 52 6.24 4.64 5.86
C GLU A 52 5.81 3.51 6.78
N GLU A 53 6.65 3.17 7.74
CA GLU A 53 6.28 2.22 8.78
C GLU A 53 5.44 2.95 9.82
N HIS A 54 4.30 2.35 10.19
CA HIS A 54 3.48 2.93 11.25
C HIS A 54 4.22 2.83 12.58
N SER A 55 3.97 3.78 13.47
CA SER A 55 4.63 3.88 14.77
C SER A 55 4.49 2.61 15.63
N SER A 56 3.44 1.81 15.41
CA SER A 56 3.28 0.53 16.10
C SER A 56 4.19 -0.58 15.54
N GLY A 57 4.76 -0.38 14.33
CA GLY A 57 5.59 -1.37 13.67
C GLY A 57 4.83 -2.57 13.09
N THR A 58 3.50 -2.56 13.11
CA THR A 58 2.68 -3.70 12.69
C THR A 58 2.22 -3.64 11.24
N PHE A 59 2.29 -2.47 10.61
CA PHE A 59 1.90 -2.32 9.21
C PHE A 59 2.61 -1.12 8.60
N GLU A 60 2.54 -1.04 7.28
CA GLU A 60 3.17 0.03 6.51
C GLU A 60 2.11 0.86 5.80
N LEU A 61 2.42 2.14 5.61
CA LEU A 61 1.60 3.06 4.82
C LEU A 61 2.33 3.36 3.52
N VAL A 62 1.60 3.29 2.41
CA VAL A 62 2.15 3.62 1.10
C VAL A 62 1.44 4.86 0.58
N ARG A 63 2.22 5.90 0.28
CA ARG A 63 1.73 7.12 -0.33
C ARG A 63 2.07 7.13 -1.80
N THR A 64 1.13 7.55 -2.63
CA THR A 64 1.33 7.62 -4.08
C THR A 64 1.35 9.06 -4.55
N TYR A 65 1.90 9.28 -5.74
CA TYR A 65 1.94 10.62 -6.34
C TYR A 65 0.55 11.15 -6.71
N SER A 66 -0.44 10.29 -6.83
CA SER A 66 -1.83 10.72 -7.06
C SER A 66 -2.54 11.18 -5.78
N GLY A 67 -1.87 11.12 -4.64
CA GLY A 67 -2.42 11.53 -3.35
C GLY A 67 -3.15 10.44 -2.60
N SER A 68 -3.03 9.20 -3.01
CA SER A 68 -3.61 8.07 -2.28
C SER A 68 -2.70 7.63 -1.14
N CYS A 69 -3.31 7.07 -0.10
CA CYS A 69 -2.60 6.52 1.07
C CYS A 69 -3.20 5.15 1.38
N TYR A 70 -2.41 4.11 1.17
CA TYR A 70 -2.85 2.73 1.40
C TYR A 70 -2.16 2.13 2.61
N VAL A 71 -2.91 1.36 3.40
CA VAL A 71 -2.36 0.54 4.47
C VAL A 71 -2.04 -0.83 3.88
N ILE A 72 -0.81 -1.29 4.06
CA ILE A 72 -0.39 -2.62 3.63
C ILE A 72 -0.65 -3.59 4.77
N CYS A 73 -1.62 -4.48 4.58
CA CYS A 73 -1.97 -5.48 5.57
C CYS A 73 -1.12 -6.75 5.44
N SER A 74 -0.78 -7.12 4.21
CA SER A 74 0.10 -8.26 3.96
C SER A 74 0.76 -8.14 2.59
N TRP A 75 1.99 -8.66 2.49
CA TRP A 75 2.70 -8.81 1.22
C TRP A 75 2.46 -10.23 0.71
N ARG A 76 2.53 -10.43 -0.61
CA ARG A 76 2.42 -11.76 -1.20
C ARG A 76 3.47 -12.70 -0.60
N ASP A 77 4.71 -12.19 -0.45
CA ASP A 77 5.78 -12.88 0.25
C ASP A 77 6.81 -11.82 0.72
N GLU A 78 7.79 -12.28 1.48
CA GLU A 78 8.80 -11.40 2.07
C GLU A 78 9.69 -10.72 1.02
N GLU A 79 9.90 -11.38 -0.12
CA GLU A 79 10.69 -10.80 -1.21
C GLU A 79 10.06 -9.55 -1.78
N GLU A 80 8.74 -9.50 -1.85
CA GLU A 80 8.02 -8.33 -2.36
C GLU A 80 8.25 -7.11 -1.46
N ALA A 81 8.18 -7.30 -0.17
CA ALA A 81 8.44 -6.23 0.79
C ALA A 81 9.87 -5.72 0.70
N GLN A 82 10.83 -6.62 0.60
CA GLN A 82 12.24 -6.27 0.48
C GLN A 82 12.56 -5.58 -0.83
N ALA A 83 11.97 -6.04 -1.94
CA ALA A 83 12.17 -5.42 -3.24
C ALA A 83 11.67 -3.97 -3.24
N CYS A 84 10.51 -3.73 -2.65
CA CYS A 84 9.94 -2.39 -2.54
C CYS A 84 10.84 -1.49 -1.69
N ALA A 85 11.27 -1.96 -0.53
CA ALA A 85 12.13 -1.19 0.37
C ALA A 85 13.47 -0.86 -0.29
N SER A 86 14.09 -1.83 -0.96
CA SER A 86 15.38 -1.64 -1.64
C SER A 86 15.27 -0.61 -2.76
N HIS A 87 14.19 -0.67 -3.53
CA HIS A 87 13.99 0.26 -4.65
C HIS A 87 13.84 1.70 -4.16
N LEU A 88 13.15 1.92 -3.05
CA LEU A 88 12.89 3.25 -2.51
C LEU A 88 14.06 3.85 -1.75
N HIS A 89 15.03 3.04 -1.34
CA HIS A 89 16.21 3.50 -0.60
C HIS A 89 17.43 3.72 -1.48
N GLN A 90 17.27 3.73 -2.77
CA GLN A 90 18.36 4.03 -3.70
C GLN A 90 18.55 5.51 -3.91
#